data_755ac0082a3eb70bb9d82f19924871a1
#
_entry.id   755ac0082a3eb70bb9d82f19924871a1
#
_cell.length_a   1.000
_cell.length_b   1.000
_cell.length_c   1.000
_cell.angle_alpha   90.00
_cell.angle_beta   90.00
_cell.angle_gamma   90.00
#
_symmetry.space_group_name_H-M   'P 1'
#
loop_
_entity.id
_entity.type
_entity.pdbx_description
1 polymer ?
#
loop_
_entity_poly.entity_id
_entity_poly.type
_entity_poly.pdbx_seq_one_letter_code
_entity_poly.pdbx_strand_id
1 'polypeptide(L)'
;NDPGKERQYLQQLLGQQVDGLIIATHNADLPEYQHANLPIVAIDRFLRADIPVVASDNYAGATAACEALIARGARHIIHTDDLSPLNAQDTARQRAYEAVMQAHGWPAYTYPSLPDPVQNRASLQRIFTEHPEVDAIFASNDLDAATLLDLALENGYAVPTQLQIIGYDGTQTTQRLLPQLATVVQPLSEMAAQAVELLEAKLQQQATPTEVVLPVQVKFGRTLRPLATKKALPKQK
;
A
#
# COMPACT_ATOMS: atom_id res chain seq x y z
N ASN A 1 -4.39 -12.35 -9.37
CA ASN A 1 -2.99 -12.76 -9.63
C ASN A 1 -2.98 -14.22 -10.09
N ASP A 2 -2.93 -14.45 -11.40
CA ASP A 2 -2.92 -15.77 -12.02
C ASP A 2 -1.66 -15.89 -12.88
N PRO A 3 -0.61 -16.60 -12.40
CA PRO A 3 0.64 -16.73 -13.14
C PRO A 3 0.47 -17.39 -14.52
N GLY A 4 -0.52 -18.29 -14.67
CA GLY A 4 -0.80 -18.98 -15.93
C GLY A 4 -1.34 -18.02 -16.99
N LYS A 5 -2.29 -17.17 -16.62
CA LYS A 5 -2.82 -16.13 -17.53
C LYS A 5 -1.76 -15.10 -17.87
N GLU A 6 -0.97 -14.65 -16.89
CA GLU A 6 0.10 -13.67 -17.12
C GLU A 6 1.14 -14.23 -18.09
N ARG A 7 1.57 -15.49 -17.93
CA ARG A 7 2.45 -16.17 -18.87
C ARG A 7 1.88 -16.21 -20.28
N GLN A 8 0.59 -16.53 -20.40
CA GLN A 8 -0.08 -16.57 -21.71
C GLN A 8 -0.07 -15.19 -22.38
N TYR A 9 -0.36 -14.11 -21.64
CA TYR A 9 -0.30 -12.74 -22.17
C TYR A 9 1.12 -12.32 -22.54
N LEU A 10 2.12 -12.66 -21.72
CA LEU A 10 3.51 -12.37 -22.03
C LEU A 10 3.95 -13.08 -23.33
N GLN A 11 3.65 -14.36 -23.48
CA GLN A 11 3.98 -15.11 -24.70
C GLN A 11 3.29 -14.49 -25.93
N GLN A 12 2.04 -14.07 -25.80
CA GLN A 12 1.31 -13.40 -26.86
C GLN A 12 1.96 -12.07 -27.24
N LEU A 13 2.30 -11.20 -26.25
CA LEU A 13 2.93 -9.91 -26.49
C LEU A 13 4.33 -10.07 -27.12
N LEU A 14 5.12 -10.99 -26.61
CA LEU A 14 6.44 -11.30 -27.18
C LEU A 14 6.35 -11.84 -28.60
N GLY A 15 5.31 -12.64 -28.90
CA GLY A 15 5.05 -13.16 -30.26
C GLY A 15 4.51 -12.11 -31.22
N GLN A 16 3.92 -11.03 -30.73
CA GLN A 16 3.38 -9.93 -31.54
C GLN A 16 4.40 -8.81 -31.84
N GLN A 17 5.66 -9.00 -31.43
CA GLN A 17 6.75 -8.07 -31.69
C GLN A 17 6.48 -6.65 -31.15
N VAL A 18 6.00 -6.57 -29.91
CA VAL A 18 5.91 -5.28 -29.20
C VAL A 18 7.32 -4.71 -29.00
N ASP A 19 7.45 -3.38 -29.04
CA ASP A 19 8.76 -2.70 -28.90
C ASP A 19 9.26 -2.72 -27.44
N GLY A 20 8.36 -2.76 -26.44
CA GLY A 20 8.70 -2.81 -25.04
C GLY A 20 7.50 -3.02 -24.15
N LEU A 21 7.71 -3.20 -22.85
CA LEU A 21 6.67 -3.50 -21.87
C LEU A 21 6.80 -2.63 -20.63
N ILE A 22 5.65 -2.15 -20.11
CA ILE A 22 5.51 -1.64 -18.75
C ILE A 22 4.72 -2.68 -17.96
N ILE A 23 5.27 -3.13 -16.82
CA ILE A 23 4.76 -4.28 -16.09
C ILE A 23 4.49 -3.92 -14.63
N ALA A 24 3.26 -4.18 -14.18
CA ALA A 24 2.88 -4.17 -12.77
C ALA A 24 2.41 -5.58 -12.41
N THR A 25 3.30 -6.40 -11.84
CA THR A 25 3.00 -7.80 -11.57
C THR A 25 3.24 -8.20 -10.13
N HIS A 26 2.53 -9.24 -9.67
CA HIS A 26 2.81 -9.95 -8.43
C HIS A 26 3.57 -11.28 -8.66
N ASN A 27 3.92 -11.61 -9.91
CA ASN A 27 4.56 -12.86 -10.31
C ASN A 27 5.97 -12.58 -10.88
N ALA A 28 6.81 -11.89 -10.10
CA ALA A 28 8.16 -11.47 -10.52
C ALA A 28 9.08 -12.64 -10.95
N ASP A 29 8.80 -13.84 -10.46
CA ASP A 29 9.63 -15.04 -10.70
C ASP A 29 9.31 -15.76 -12.03
N LEU A 30 8.44 -15.20 -12.87
CA LEU A 30 8.14 -15.82 -14.17
C LEU A 30 9.41 -15.86 -15.06
N PRO A 31 9.80 -17.06 -15.58
CA PRO A 31 10.98 -17.21 -16.42
C PRO A 31 10.96 -16.31 -17.66
N GLU A 32 9.80 -15.97 -18.15
CA GLU A 32 9.60 -15.09 -19.30
C GLU A 32 10.21 -13.71 -19.07
N TYR A 33 10.18 -13.17 -17.86
CA TYR A 33 10.84 -11.91 -17.52
C TYR A 33 12.37 -12.03 -17.51
N GLN A 34 12.88 -13.21 -17.13
CA GLN A 34 14.32 -13.46 -17.08
C GLN A 34 14.96 -13.57 -18.47
N HIS A 35 14.17 -14.00 -19.47
CA HIS A 35 14.64 -14.27 -20.83
C HIS A 35 14.15 -13.26 -21.87
N ALA A 36 13.37 -12.26 -21.47
CA ALA A 36 12.90 -11.23 -22.39
C ALA A 36 14.04 -10.36 -22.89
N ASN A 37 14.21 -10.30 -24.23
CA ASN A 37 15.22 -9.50 -24.92
C ASN A 37 14.67 -8.17 -25.43
N LEU A 38 13.67 -7.61 -24.78
CA LEU A 38 13.08 -6.31 -25.13
C LEU A 38 13.13 -5.38 -23.93
N PRO A 39 13.05 -4.05 -24.15
CA PRO A 39 12.95 -3.07 -23.09
C PRO A 39 11.76 -3.32 -22.16
N ILE A 40 12.02 -3.42 -20.87
CA ILE A 40 11.01 -3.57 -19.83
C ILE A 40 11.22 -2.48 -18.78
N VAL A 41 10.11 -1.94 -18.25
CA VAL A 41 10.05 -1.11 -17.04
C VAL A 41 9.05 -1.72 -16.08
N ALA A 42 9.44 -1.89 -14.83
CA ALA A 42 8.58 -2.43 -13.78
C ALA A 42 7.95 -1.29 -12.97
N ILE A 43 6.73 -1.52 -12.47
CA ILE A 43 6.06 -0.65 -11.51
C ILE A 43 5.97 -1.37 -10.18
N ASP A 44 6.42 -0.69 -9.13
CA ASP A 44 6.31 -1.04 -7.70
C ASP A 44 7.10 -2.29 -7.27
N ARG A 45 7.54 -3.15 -8.18
CA ARG A 45 8.20 -4.42 -7.83
C ARG A 45 9.46 -4.67 -8.65
N PHE A 46 10.51 -5.10 -7.96
CA PHE A 46 11.74 -5.54 -8.59
C PHE A 46 11.52 -6.84 -9.37
N LEU A 47 11.96 -6.88 -10.63
CA LEU A 47 11.92 -8.07 -11.47
C LEU A 47 13.33 -8.63 -11.71
N ARG A 48 14.27 -7.77 -12.14
CA ARG A 48 15.64 -8.12 -12.50
C ARG A 48 16.52 -6.87 -12.46
N ALA A 49 17.80 -7.01 -12.20
CA ALA A 49 18.73 -5.88 -11.97
C ALA A 49 18.85 -4.87 -13.13
N ASP A 50 18.61 -5.29 -14.37
CA ASP A 50 18.64 -4.44 -15.57
C ASP A 50 17.26 -3.90 -15.98
N ILE A 51 16.20 -4.25 -15.24
CA ILE A 51 14.85 -3.72 -15.42
C ILE A 51 14.66 -2.58 -14.42
N PRO A 52 14.52 -1.33 -14.88
CA PRO A 52 14.26 -0.21 -13.98
C PRO A 52 12.90 -0.32 -13.34
N VAL A 53 12.79 0.11 -12.09
CA VAL A 53 11.57 0.10 -11.30
C VAL A 53 11.14 1.55 -11.02
N VAL A 54 9.86 1.84 -11.23
CA VAL A 54 9.22 3.05 -10.73
C VAL A 54 8.33 2.66 -9.56
N ALA A 55 8.60 3.19 -8.38
CA ALA A 55 7.87 2.87 -7.15
C ALA A 55 7.46 4.13 -6.41
N SER A 56 6.46 4.02 -5.55
CA SER A 56 6.19 5.01 -4.52
C SER A 56 7.03 4.76 -3.27
N ASP A 57 7.29 5.81 -2.46
CA ASP A 57 7.99 5.66 -1.19
C ASP A 57 7.07 4.99 -0.15
N ASN A 58 6.96 3.67 -0.29
CA ASN A 58 6.10 2.84 0.56
C ASN A 58 6.52 2.89 2.04
N TYR A 59 7.83 2.99 2.32
CA TYR A 59 8.33 3.05 3.69
C TYR A 59 7.96 4.37 4.37
N ALA A 60 8.23 5.49 3.72
CA ALA A 60 7.88 6.80 4.25
C ALA A 60 6.35 6.96 4.38
N GLY A 61 5.58 6.45 3.41
CA GLY A 61 4.12 6.49 3.44
C GLY A 61 3.53 5.72 4.63
N ALA A 62 4.01 4.52 4.89
CA ALA A 62 3.56 3.70 6.01
C ALA A 62 3.98 4.31 7.36
N THR A 63 5.20 4.85 7.44
CA THR A 63 5.66 5.60 8.63
C THR A 63 4.72 6.78 8.90
N ALA A 64 4.42 7.59 7.88
CA ALA A 64 3.54 8.74 8.03
C ALA A 64 2.09 8.34 8.39
N ALA A 65 1.59 7.21 7.89
CA ALA A 65 0.28 6.66 8.29
C ALA A 65 0.25 6.29 9.77
N CYS A 66 1.23 5.54 10.26
CA CYS A 66 1.35 5.17 11.67
C CYS A 66 1.49 6.40 12.58
N GLU A 67 2.36 7.35 12.22
CA GLU A 67 2.53 8.60 12.97
C GLU A 67 1.23 9.42 13.00
N ALA A 68 0.47 9.45 11.91
CA ALA A 68 -0.82 10.12 11.86
C ALA A 68 -1.85 9.53 12.84
N LEU A 69 -1.86 8.20 13.01
CA LEU A 69 -2.68 7.50 13.99
C LEU A 69 -2.22 7.82 15.42
N ILE A 70 -0.92 7.71 15.68
CA ILE A 70 -0.30 7.93 17.00
C ILE A 70 -0.51 9.37 17.48
N ALA A 71 -0.29 10.35 16.60
CA ALA A 71 -0.50 11.77 16.89
C ALA A 71 -1.96 12.08 17.30
N ARG A 72 -2.90 11.20 16.95
CA ARG A 72 -4.32 11.26 17.29
C ARG A 72 -4.73 10.32 18.42
N GLY A 73 -3.73 9.84 19.17
CA GLY A 73 -3.92 9.09 20.40
C GLY A 73 -4.14 7.60 20.24
N ALA A 74 -3.79 7.01 19.07
CA ALA A 74 -3.77 5.56 18.93
C ALA A 74 -2.65 4.93 19.76
N ARG A 75 -2.92 3.75 20.29
CA ARG A 75 -2.00 2.96 21.13
C ARG A 75 -1.96 1.48 20.73
N HIS A 76 -3.05 0.95 20.23
CA HIS A 76 -3.22 -0.45 19.83
C HIS A 76 -3.48 -0.48 18.32
N ILE A 77 -2.38 -0.35 17.54
CA ILE A 77 -2.43 -0.24 16.10
C ILE A 77 -2.19 -1.61 15.49
N ILE A 78 -3.08 -2.04 14.58
CA ILE A 78 -2.93 -3.27 13.82
C ILE A 78 -2.72 -2.92 12.36
N HIS A 79 -1.89 -3.70 11.67
CA HIS A 79 -1.65 -3.59 10.24
C HIS A 79 -2.29 -4.74 9.47
N THR A 80 -2.67 -4.51 8.22
CA THR A 80 -2.99 -5.59 7.27
C THR A 80 -1.97 -5.57 6.14
N ASP A 81 -1.55 -6.74 5.64
CA ASP A 81 -0.64 -6.80 4.50
C ASP A 81 -0.80 -8.11 3.70
N ASP A 82 -0.33 -8.11 2.45
CA ASP A 82 -0.25 -9.31 1.64
C ASP A 82 0.93 -10.17 2.12
N LEU A 83 0.62 -11.11 3.00
CA LEU A 83 1.60 -12.06 3.57
C LEU A 83 1.86 -13.27 2.67
N SER A 84 1.57 -13.18 1.36
CA SER A 84 1.82 -14.27 0.42
C SER A 84 3.31 -14.65 0.42
N PRO A 85 3.66 -15.96 0.51
CA PRO A 85 5.04 -16.42 0.39
C PRO A 85 5.70 -16.05 -0.94
N LEU A 86 4.90 -15.82 -1.99
CA LEU A 86 5.36 -15.34 -3.30
C LEU A 86 5.81 -13.87 -3.26
N ASN A 87 5.39 -13.15 -2.24
CA ASN A 87 5.78 -11.76 -1.96
C ASN A 87 6.76 -11.66 -0.77
N ALA A 88 7.51 -12.72 -0.48
CA ALA A 88 8.47 -12.82 0.63
C ALA A 88 9.62 -11.78 0.61
N GLN A 89 9.61 -10.86 -0.31
CA GLN A 89 10.28 -9.59 -0.17
C GLN A 89 9.36 -8.69 0.66
N ASP A 90 9.56 -8.80 1.96
CA ASP A 90 9.29 -7.84 3.01
C ASP A 90 8.67 -6.54 2.49
N THR A 91 7.37 -6.40 2.57
CA THR A 91 6.76 -5.19 2.04
C THR A 91 7.29 -4.00 2.84
N ALA A 92 7.71 -2.97 2.18
CA ALA A 92 8.26 -1.78 2.84
C ALA A 92 7.25 -1.17 3.83
N ARG A 93 5.95 -1.36 3.58
CA ARG A 93 4.85 -0.93 4.47
C ARG A 93 4.88 -1.68 5.79
N GLN A 94 4.99 -3.01 5.76
CA GLN A 94 5.07 -3.83 6.97
C GLN A 94 6.31 -3.49 7.79
N ARG A 95 7.49 -3.41 7.16
CA ARG A 95 8.72 -3.04 7.86
C ARG A 95 8.64 -1.67 8.54
N ALA A 96 8.04 -0.68 7.87
CA ALA A 96 7.85 0.65 8.44
C ALA A 96 6.91 0.61 9.65
N TYR A 97 5.78 -0.11 9.53
CA TYR A 97 4.86 -0.31 10.65
C TYR A 97 5.56 -0.97 11.83
N GLU A 98 6.26 -2.08 11.62
CA GLU A 98 6.99 -2.81 12.67
C GLU A 98 8.06 -1.92 13.33
N ALA A 99 8.81 -1.14 12.53
CA ALA A 99 9.80 -0.21 13.06
C ALA A 99 9.18 0.88 13.94
N VAL A 100 8.02 1.43 13.55
CA VAL A 100 7.29 2.42 14.37
C VAL A 100 6.77 1.78 15.65
N MET A 101 6.18 0.57 15.60
CA MET A 101 5.72 -0.12 16.80
C MET A 101 6.90 -0.42 17.74
N GLN A 102 8.01 -0.89 17.22
CA GLN A 102 9.22 -1.15 18.00
C GLN A 102 9.76 0.12 18.67
N ALA A 103 9.79 1.24 17.96
CA ALA A 103 10.26 2.52 18.51
C ALA A 103 9.41 3.01 19.70
N HIS A 104 8.13 2.62 19.75
CA HIS A 104 7.23 2.91 20.87
C HIS A 104 7.21 1.82 21.95
N GLY A 105 7.90 0.69 21.76
CA GLY A 105 7.85 -0.47 22.68
C GLY A 105 6.51 -1.18 22.65
N TRP A 106 5.76 -1.11 21.55
CA TRP A 106 4.45 -1.73 21.37
C TRP A 106 4.55 -3.02 20.56
N PRO A 107 3.66 -3.98 20.79
CA PRO A 107 3.58 -5.16 19.94
C PRO A 107 3.13 -4.79 18.53
N ALA A 108 3.67 -5.50 17.54
CA ALA A 108 3.25 -5.38 16.14
C ALA A 108 2.42 -6.61 15.76
N TYR A 109 1.23 -6.37 15.21
CA TYR A 109 0.34 -7.42 14.72
C TYR A 109 -0.04 -7.12 13.27
N THR A 110 0.23 -8.08 12.38
CA THR A 110 -0.13 -7.98 10.96
C THR A 110 -1.08 -9.10 10.57
N TYR A 111 -2.20 -8.74 9.97
CA TYR A 111 -3.21 -9.68 9.47
C TYR A 111 -3.14 -9.81 7.95
N PRO A 112 -3.31 -11.02 7.41
CA PRO A 112 -3.23 -11.21 5.97
C PRO A 112 -4.39 -10.53 5.24
N SER A 113 -4.04 -9.73 4.23
CA SER A 113 -4.92 -9.25 3.18
C SER A 113 -4.95 -10.30 2.06
N LEU A 114 -6.13 -10.81 1.73
CA LEU A 114 -6.28 -11.94 0.82
C LEU A 114 -6.99 -11.52 -0.49
N PRO A 115 -6.61 -12.11 -1.64
CA PRO A 115 -7.23 -11.78 -2.92
C PRO A 115 -8.72 -12.14 -3.04
N ASP A 116 -9.16 -13.21 -2.36
CA ASP A 116 -10.57 -13.60 -2.34
C ASP A 116 -11.35 -12.74 -1.34
N PRO A 117 -12.40 -12.01 -1.76
CA PRO A 117 -13.11 -11.08 -0.89
C PRO A 117 -13.76 -11.72 0.34
N VAL A 118 -14.23 -12.99 0.22
CA VAL A 118 -14.88 -13.70 1.33
C VAL A 118 -13.85 -14.12 2.37
N GLN A 119 -12.74 -14.70 1.91
CA GLN A 119 -11.64 -15.09 2.78
C GLN A 119 -10.98 -13.86 3.41
N ASN A 120 -10.80 -12.78 2.64
CA ASN A 120 -10.26 -11.52 3.15
C ASN A 120 -11.12 -10.96 4.27
N ARG A 121 -12.44 -10.86 4.06
CA ARG A 121 -13.37 -10.41 5.12
C ARG A 121 -13.27 -11.27 6.38
N ALA A 122 -13.19 -12.59 6.23
CA ALA A 122 -13.03 -13.51 7.36
C ALA A 122 -11.69 -13.32 8.09
N SER A 123 -10.60 -13.07 7.35
CA SER A 123 -9.29 -12.74 7.91
C SER A 123 -9.35 -11.44 8.72
N LEU A 124 -9.90 -10.37 8.14
CA LEU A 124 -9.99 -9.06 8.77
C LEU A 124 -10.95 -9.04 9.98
N GLN A 125 -12.01 -9.86 9.97
CA GLN A 125 -12.91 -10.02 11.11
C GLN A 125 -12.19 -10.50 12.37
N ARG A 126 -11.15 -11.31 12.23
CA ARG A 126 -10.36 -11.82 13.36
C ARG A 126 -9.72 -10.70 14.19
N ILE A 127 -9.41 -9.56 13.57
CA ILE A 127 -8.85 -8.40 14.28
C ILE A 127 -9.75 -8.02 15.47
N PHE A 128 -11.05 -7.96 15.26
CA PHE A 128 -12.02 -7.52 16.28
C PHE A 128 -12.27 -8.57 17.37
N THR A 129 -12.04 -9.86 17.06
CA THR A 129 -12.22 -10.95 18.03
C THR A 129 -10.95 -11.23 18.82
N GLU A 130 -9.79 -11.10 18.20
CA GLU A 130 -8.49 -11.40 18.80
C GLU A 130 -7.89 -10.18 19.51
N HIS A 131 -8.27 -8.96 19.09
CA HIS A 131 -7.79 -7.70 19.64
C HIS A 131 -8.95 -6.75 19.98
N PRO A 132 -9.75 -7.06 21.00
CA PRO A 132 -10.87 -6.18 21.42
C PRO A 132 -10.38 -4.79 21.89
N GLU A 133 -9.09 -4.64 22.21
CA GLU A 133 -8.45 -3.38 22.59
C GLU A 133 -8.03 -2.52 21.39
N VAL A 134 -8.19 -2.99 20.14
CA VAL A 134 -7.77 -2.26 18.94
C VAL A 134 -8.40 -0.87 18.89
N ASP A 135 -7.58 0.16 18.70
CA ASP A 135 -8.02 1.55 18.62
C ASP A 135 -7.60 2.25 17.31
N ALA A 136 -6.79 1.55 16.49
CA ALA A 136 -6.45 1.99 15.14
C ALA A 136 -6.05 0.83 14.23
N ILE A 137 -6.36 0.96 12.93
CA ILE A 137 -5.91 0.03 11.90
C ILE A 137 -5.26 0.81 10.76
N PHE A 138 -4.04 0.40 10.41
CA PHE A 138 -3.37 0.78 9.18
C PHE A 138 -3.61 -0.33 8.15
N ALA A 139 -4.56 -0.11 7.25
CA ALA A 139 -4.87 -1.05 6.17
C ALA A 139 -3.85 -0.93 5.03
N SER A 140 -3.42 -2.07 4.48
CA SER A 140 -2.45 -2.12 3.38
C SER A 140 -2.92 -1.44 2.10
N ASN A 141 -4.25 -1.35 1.93
CA ASN A 141 -4.88 -0.70 0.78
C ASN A 141 -6.27 -0.16 1.15
N ASP A 142 -6.85 0.63 0.25
CA ASP A 142 -8.16 1.26 0.47
C ASP A 142 -9.34 0.27 0.42
N LEU A 143 -9.19 -0.88 -0.24
CA LEU A 143 -10.25 -1.91 -0.28
C LEU A 143 -10.36 -2.62 1.06
N ASP A 144 -9.23 -2.93 1.68
CA ASP A 144 -9.20 -3.43 3.06
C ASP A 144 -9.75 -2.39 4.03
N ALA A 145 -9.37 -1.13 3.88
CA ALA A 145 -9.91 -0.05 4.70
C ALA A 145 -11.44 0.06 4.59
N ALA A 146 -11.99 -0.10 3.38
CA ALA A 146 -13.44 -0.13 3.16
C ALA A 146 -14.11 -1.31 3.88
N THR A 147 -13.53 -2.50 3.76
CA THR A 147 -14.00 -3.72 4.43
C THR A 147 -13.95 -3.56 5.95
N LEU A 148 -12.86 -2.98 6.47
CA LEU A 148 -12.67 -2.72 7.90
C LEU A 148 -13.65 -1.67 8.45
N LEU A 149 -14.04 -0.67 7.65
CA LEU A 149 -15.08 0.28 8.05
C LEU A 149 -16.44 -0.40 8.25
N ASP A 150 -16.79 -1.32 7.36
CA ASP A 150 -18.01 -2.10 7.44
C ASP A 150 -17.98 -3.07 8.65
N LEU A 151 -16.88 -3.80 8.81
CA LEU A 151 -16.65 -4.69 9.96
C LEU A 151 -16.66 -3.92 11.29
N ALA A 152 -16.08 -2.73 11.34
CA ALA A 152 -16.10 -1.88 12.53
C ALA A 152 -17.55 -1.56 12.96
N LEU A 153 -18.40 -1.22 11.99
CA LEU A 153 -19.82 -0.95 12.24
C LEU A 153 -20.54 -2.20 12.77
N GLU A 154 -20.32 -3.37 12.15
CA GLU A 154 -20.91 -4.65 12.58
C GLU A 154 -20.49 -5.05 14.01
N ASN A 155 -19.23 -4.77 14.38
CA ASN A 155 -18.70 -5.06 15.70
C ASN A 155 -18.95 -3.93 16.73
N GLY A 156 -19.73 -2.90 16.37
CA GLY A 156 -20.17 -1.83 17.28
C GLY A 156 -19.12 -0.77 17.57
N TYR A 157 -18.06 -0.67 16.76
CA TYR A 157 -17.05 0.39 16.92
C TYR A 157 -17.48 1.69 16.26
N ALA A 158 -17.40 2.77 17.00
CA ALA A 158 -17.61 4.11 16.45
C ALA A 158 -16.30 4.62 15.81
N VAL A 159 -16.29 4.81 14.47
CA VAL A 159 -15.16 5.42 13.74
C VAL A 159 -15.44 6.92 13.61
N PRO A 160 -14.50 7.80 13.97
CA PRO A 160 -13.12 7.55 14.41
C PRO A 160 -12.95 7.51 15.95
N THR A 161 -14.00 7.66 16.74
CA THR A 161 -13.88 7.94 18.18
C THR A 161 -13.31 6.74 18.97
N GLN A 162 -13.74 5.53 18.66
CA GLN A 162 -13.24 4.32 19.28
C GLN A 162 -12.15 3.67 18.43
N LEU A 163 -12.33 3.62 17.10
CA LEU A 163 -11.40 3.01 16.16
C LEU A 163 -11.05 4.01 15.05
N GLN A 164 -9.77 4.21 14.80
CA GLN A 164 -9.27 4.96 13.65
C GLN A 164 -8.90 4.01 12.52
N ILE A 165 -9.14 4.40 11.26
CA ILE A 165 -8.76 3.61 10.10
C ILE A 165 -8.10 4.51 9.07
N ILE A 166 -6.91 4.10 8.58
CA ILE A 166 -6.21 4.73 7.47
C ILE A 166 -5.87 3.67 6.42
N GLY A 167 -6.17 3.97 5.16
CA GLY A 167 -5.88 3.13 4.02
C GLY A 167 -4.56 3.51 3.32
N TYR A 168 -4.37 2.91 2.16
CA TYR A 168 -3.26 3.16 1.24
C TYR A 168 -3.77 3.05 -0.20
N ASP A 169 -3.11 3.70 -1.15
CA ASP A 169 -3.32 3.85 -2.59
C ASP A 169 -3.93 5.22 -2.95
N GLY A 170 -5.03 5.60 -2.34
CA GLY A 170 -5.68 6.89 -2.56
C GLY A 170 -6.11 7.09 -4.01
N THR A 171 -6.59 6.05 -4.70
CA THR A 171 -7.02 6.17 -6.10
C THR A 171 -8.16 7.17 -6.25
N GLN A 172 -8.29 7.80 -7.42
CA GLN A 172 -9.40 8.73 -7.69
C GLN A 172 -10.77 8.08 -7.47
N THR A 173 -10.90 6.80 -7.82
CA THR A 173 -12.14 6.03 -7.62
C THR A 173 -12.45 5.91 -6.14
N THR A 174 -11.49 5.46 -5.34
CA THR A 174 -11.66 5.34 -3.88
C THR A 174 -11.98 6.68 -3.23
N GLN A 175 -11.28 7.73 -3.61
CA GLN A 175 -11.53 9.08 -3.06
C GLN A 175 -12.92 9.62 -3.39
N ARG A 176 -13.53 9.21 -4.51
CA ARG A 176 -14.91 9.59 -4.87
C ARG A 176 -15.95 8.74 -4.13
N LEU A 177 -15.72 7.44 -3.97
CA LEU A 177 -16.65 6.52 -3.31
C LEU A 177 -16.58 6.65 -1.79
N LEU A 178 -15.40 6.87 -1.23
CA LEU A 178 -15.12 6.96 0.20
C LEU A 178 -14.43 8.29 0.55
N PRO A 179 -15.07 9.45 0.31
CA PRO A 179 -14.44 10.77 0.50
C PRO A 179 -14.02 11.04 1.95
N GLN A 180 -14.61 10.30 2.91
CA GLN A 180 -14.27 10.39 4.34
C GLN A 180 -13.03 9.59 4.72
N LEU A 181 -12.57 8.64 3.90
CA LEU A 181 -11.44 7.78 4.21
C LEU A 181 -10.14 8.59 4.25
N ALA A 182 -9.39 8.43 5.34
CA ALA A 182 -7.99 8.82 5.40
C ALA A 182 -7.16 7.76 4.68
N THR A 183 -6.21 8.18 3.86
CA THR A 183 -5.40 7.26 3.07
C THR A 183 -4.05 7.87 2.71
N VAL A 184 -3.05 7.04 2.47
CA VAL A 184 -1.80 7.45 1.82
C VAL A 184 -2.02 7.42 0.32
N VAL A 185 -1.84 8.57 -0.32
CA VAL A 185 -2.07 8.73 -1.76
C VAL A 185 -0.78 8.45 -2.52
N GLN A 186 -0.79 7.46 -3.38
CA GLN A 186 0.30 7.17 -4.32
C GLN A 186 0.21 8.12 -5.53
N PRO A 187 1.35 8.61 -6.05
CA PRO A 187 1.41 9.48 -7.22
C PRO A 187 1.29 8.67 -8.54
N LEU A 188 0.17 7.94 -8.70
CA LEU A 188 0.02 6.96 -9.79
C LEU A 188 0.19 7.56 -11.19
N SER A 189 -0.25 8.82 -11.40
CA SER A 189 -0.09 9.50 -12.68
C SER A 189 1.38 9.79 -12.98
N GLU A 190 2.12 10.26 -11.98
CA GLU A 190 3.54 10.54 -12.09
C GLU A 190 4.35 9.24 -12.24
N MET A 191 3.96 8.17 -11.54
CA MET A 191 4.56 6.84 -11.72
C MET A 191 4.38 6.33 -13.15
N ALA A 192 3.17 6.48 -13.70
CA ALA A 192 2.90 6.08 -15.09
C ALA A 192 3.71 6.92 -16.09
N ALA A 193 3.81 8.24 -15.90
CA ALA A 193 4.61 9.12 -16.75
C ALA A 193 6.09 8.73 -16.71
N GLN A 194 6.66 8.53 -15.51
CA GLN A 194 8.05 8.11 -15.35
C GLN A 194 8.33 6.73 -15.97
N ALA A 195 7.38 5.80 -15.88
CA ALA A 195 7.53 4.49 -16.50
C ALA A 195 7.58 4.59 -18.05
N VAL A 196 6.79 5.47 -18.64
CA VAL A 196 6.83 5.73 -20.09
C VAL A 196 8.14 6.38 -20.48
N GLU A 197 8.58 7.43 -19.78
CA GLU A 197 9.86 8.10 -20.04
C GLU A 197 11.05 7.13 -19.97
N LEU A 198 11.09 6.25 -18.97
CA LEU A 198 12.12 5.23 -18.85
C LEU A 198 12.06 4.20 -19.98
N LEU A 199 10.88 3.81 -20.42
CA LEU A 199 10.73 2.88 -21.52
C LEU A 199 11.21 3.52 -22.84
N GLU A 200 10.85 4.77 -23.12
CA GLU A 200 11.31 5.52 -24.29
C GLU A 200 12.83 5.65 -24.29
N ALA A 201 13.45 5.98 -23.15
CA ALA A 201 14.90 6.05 -23.02
C ALA A 201 15.56 4.69 -23.32
N LYS A 202 15.00 3.59 -22.82
CA LYS A 202 15.51 2.23 -23.12
C LYS A 202 15.36 1.86 -24.59
N LEU A 203 14.27 2.23 -25.23
CA LEU A 203 14.07 2.04 -26.69
C LEU A 203 15.12 2.79 -27.52
N GLN A 204 15.55 3.96 -27.04
CA GLN A 204 16.61 4.77 -27.64
C GLN A 204 18.02 4.34 -27.19
N GLN A 205 18.15 3.24 -26.46
CA GLN A 205 19.42 2.72 -25.91
C GLN A 205 20.17 3.73 -25.01
N GLN A 206 19.42 4.61 -24.35
CA GLN A 206 19.96 5.56 -23.38
C GLN A 206 20.13 4.90 -22.01
N ALA A 207 21.07 5.43 -21.24
CA ALA A 207 21.24 4.99 -19.84
C ALA A 207 20.03 5.41 -19.00
N THR A 208 19.50 4.48 -18.20
CA THR A 208 18.39 4.72 -17.28
C THR A 208 18.80 4.42 -15.84
N PRO A 209 18.25 5.13 -14.83
CA PRO A 209 18.40 4.72 -13.44
C PRO A 209 17.81 3.32 -13.24
N THR A 210 18.29 2.60 -12.23
CA THR A 210 17.74 1.28 -11.87
C THR A 210 16.44 1.39 -11.08
N GLU A 211 16.23 2.53 -10.42
CA GLU A 211 15.04 2.79 -9.60
C GLU A 211 14.69 4.27 -9.60
N VAL A 212 13.39 4.57 -9.63
CA VAL A 212 12.81 5.89 -9.42
C VAL A 212 11.76 5.78 -8.32
N VAL A 213 12.00 6.41 -7.16
CA VAL A 213 11.09 6.41 -6.02
C VAL A 213 10.39 7.77 -5.91
N LEU A 214 9.06 7.77 -5.96
CA LEU A 214 8.25 8.97 -5.92
C LEU A 214 7.62 9.17 -4.54
N PRO A 215 7.57 10.41 -4.02
CA PRO A 215 7.00 10.69 -2.71
C PRO A 215 5.49 10.47 -2.69
N VAL A 216 4.99 10.02 -1.55
CA VAL A 216 3.55 9.85 -1.28
C VAL A 216 3.04 10.96 -0.36
N GLN A 217 1.71 11.09 -0.25
CA GLN A 217 1.08 12.10 0.60
C GLN A 217 -0.03 11.48 1.45
N VAL A 218 -0.12 11.85 2.73
CA VAL A 218 -1.25 11.48 3.58
C VAL A 218 -2.41 12.43 3.32
N LYS A 219 -3.51 11.89 2.81
CA LYS A 219 -4.80 12.56 2.78
C LYS A 219 -5.53 12.27 4.08
N PHE A 220 -5.69 13.28 4.91
CA PHE A 220 -6.47 13.18 6.14
C PHE A 220 -7.96 13.09 5.81
N GLY A 221 -8.68 12.25 6.58
CA GLY A 221 -10.11 12.02 6.42
C GLY A 221 -10.82 11.95 7.77
N ARG A 222 -12.14 11.76 7.73
CA ARG A 222 -12.98 11.65 8.93
C ARG A 222 -12.89 10.30 9.61
N THR A 223 -12.13 9.36 9.07
CA THR A 223 -11.82 8.07 9.71
C THR A 223 -10.66 8.18 10.71
N LEU A 224 -10.07 9.37 10.84
CA LEU A 224 -9.09 9.70 11.88
C LEU A 224 -9.70 10.67 12.90
N ARG A 225 -9.33 10.52 14.17
CA ARG A 225 -9.65 11.50 15.22
C ARG A 225 -9.07 12.86 14.88
N PRO A 226 -9.70 13.98 15.27
CA PRO A 226 -9.07 15.28 15.15
C PRO A 226 -7.81 15.34 16.02
N LEU A 227 -6.82 16.12 15.60
CA LEU A 227 -5.67 16.40 16.46
C LEU A 227 -6.16 17.08 17.75
N ALA A 228 -5.64 16.65 18.90
CA ALA A 228 -5.92 17.31 20.15
C ALA A 228 -5.45 18.78 20.05
N THR A 229 -6.38 19.71 20.07
CA THR A 229 -6.06 21.14 20.18
C THR A 229 -5.35 21.34 21.51
N LYS A 230 -4.11 21.84 21.50
CA LYS A 230 -3.46 22.35 22.75
C LYS A 230 -4.43 23.37 23.35
N LYS A 231 -5.06 23.03 24.49
CA LYS A 231 -5.84 24.01 25.25
C LYS A 231 -4.95 25.19 25.48
N ALA A 232 -5.34 26.35 24.93
CA ALA A 232 -4.68 27.60 25.27
C ALA A 232 -4.71 27.75 26.79
N LEU A 233 -3.54 27.87 27.40
CA LEU A 233 -3.44 28.19 28.82
C LEU A 233 -4.30 29.42 29.08
N PRO A 234 -5.17 29.45 30.11
CA PRO A 234 -5.92 30.65 30.47
C PRO A 234 -4.92 31.77 30.75
N LYS A 235 -5.07 32.89 30.03
CA LYS A 235 -4.31 34.11 30.33
C LYS A 235 -4.60 34.46 31.79
N GLN A 236 -3.61 34.33 32.65
CA GLN A 236 -3.67 34.85 34.00
C GLN A 236 -3.91 36.37 33.89
N LYS A 237 -4.99 36.83 34.51
CA LYS A 237 -5.30 38.24 34.65
C LYS A 237 -4.51 38.82 35.83
#